data_23c1fe2de7ea78c58f35801088f168a8
#
_entry.id   23c1fe2de7ea78c58f35801088f168a8
#
_cell.length_a   1.000
_cell.length_b   1.000
_cell.length_c   1.000
_cell.angle_alpha   90.00
_cell.angle_beta   90.00
_cell.angle_gamma   90.00
#
_symmetry.space_group_name_H-M   'P 1'
#
loop_
_entity.id
_entity.type
_entity.pdbx_description
1 polymer ?
#
loop_
_entity_poly.entity_id
_entity_poly.type
_entity_poly.pdbx_seq_one_letter_code
_entity_poly.pdbx_strand_id
1 'polypeptide(L)'
;MTIQLSRFQIAETKTFEKSKKKIDKKIYEKIKNFVYPQLRENPFYGTNIKKLKNNLEGYYRYRVGNYRLFYLIEDEKLIVVVVDFKHRLPYFNTNTL
;
A
#
# COMPACT_ATOMS: atom_id res chain seq x y z
N MET A 1 -6.80 -23.99 -20.00
CA MET A 1 -6.43 -23.59 -18.67
C MET A 1 -5.95 -22.15 -18.62
N THR A 2 -6.23 -21.54 -17.60
CA THR A 2 -5.96 -20.12 -17.50
C THR A 2 -4.73 -19.88 -16.65
N ILE A 3 -3.84 -19.09 -17.15
CA ILE A 3 -2.69 -18.68 -16.40
C ILE A 3 -3.08 -17.45 -15.62
N GLN A 4 -2.87 -17.52 -14.33
CA GLN A 4 -3.18 -16.40 -13.49
C GLN A 4 -2.06 -15.39 -13.55
N LEU A 5 -2.31 -14.28 -14.16
CA LEU A 5 -1.33 -13.23 -14.26
C LEU A 5 -1.66 -12.09 -13.34
N SER A 6 -0.65 -11.34 -12.98
CA SER A 6 -0.85 -10.12 -12.20
C SER A 6 -1.73 -9.19 -13.01
N ARG A 7 -2.78 -8.68 -12.39
CA ARG A 7 -3.73 -7.85 -13.09
C ARG A 7 -3.44 -6.37 -12.94
N PHE A 8 -2.93 -5.97 -11.80
CA PHE A 8 -2.73 -4.57 -11.51
C PHE A 8 -1.27 -4.19 -11.66
N GLN A 9 -1.06 -2.93 -12.02
CA GLN A 9 0.27 -2.36 -12.05
C GLN A 9 0.43 -1.45 -10.85
N ILE A 10 1.68 -1.26 -10.44
CA ILE A 10 1.99 -0.41 -9.30
C ILE A 10 2.53 0.92 -9.81
N ALA A 11 1.96 2.00 -9.33
CA ALA A 11 2.45 3.35 -9.63
C ALA A 11 2.79 4.03 -8.31
N GLU A 12 4.05 4.42 -8.17
CA GLU A 12 4.50 5.10 -6.97
C GLU A 12 4.44 6.60 -7.20
N THR A 13 3.76 7.31 -6.30
CA THR A 13 3.63 8.76 -6.39
C THR A 13 4.91 9.45 -5.95
N LYS A 14 5.01 10.74 -6.26
CA LYS A 14 6.13 11.53 -5.79
C LYS A 14 6.16 11.63 -4.28
N THR A 15 4.99 11.69 -3.66
CA THR A 15 4.91 11.71 -2.21
C THR A 15 5.49 10.44 -1.62
N PHE A 16 5.14 9.30 -2.21
CA PHE A 16 5.69 8.05 -1.74
C PHE A 16 7.20 7.99 -1.96
N GLU A 17 7.68 8.50 -3.07
CA GLU A 17 9.10 8.47 -3.33
C GLU A 17 9.88 9.29 -2.33
N LYS A 18 9.31 10.38 -1.86
CA LYS A 18 9.95 11.14 -0.78
C LYS A 18 9.98 10.36 0.51
N SER A 19 8.89 9.69 0.83
CA SER A 19 8.85 8.86 2.02
C SER A 19 9.82 7.69 1.92
N LYS A 20 9.96 7.14 0.72
CA LYS A 20 10.83 6.02 0.49
C LYS A 20 12.27 6.32 0.84
N LYS A 21 12.69 7.56 0.63
CA LYS A 21 14.06 7.94 0.94
C LYS A 21 14.36 7.90 2.43
N LYS A 22 13.33 7.93 3.26
CA LYS A 22 13.51 7.95 4.70
C LYS A 22 13.34 6.58 5.34
N ILE A 23 13.00 5.57 4.58
CA ILE A 23 12.79 4.24 5.16
C ILE A 23 14.00 3.36 4.88
N ASP A 24 14.12 2.34 5.73
CA ASP A 24 15.19 1.36 5.59
C ASP A 24 15.07 0.68 4.24
N LYS A 25 16.21 0.52 3.60
CA LYS A 25 16.27 -0.14 2.31
C LYS A 25 15.67 -1.54 2.37
N LYS A 26 15.87 -2.23 3.47
CA LYS A 26 15.31 -3.57 3.63
C LYS A 26 13.79 -3.55 3.65
N ILE A 27 13.22 -2.50 4.21
CA ILE A 27 11.78 -2.36 4.24
C ILE A 27 11.24 -2.20 2.83
N TYR A 28 11.90 -1.36 2.04
CA TYR A 28 11.44 -1.15 0.68
C TYR A 28 11.59 -2.42 -0.16
N GLU A 29 12.65 -3.18 0.07
CA GLU A 29 12.81 -4.43 -0.63
C GLU A 29 11.70 -5.40 -0.28
N LYS A 30 11.29 -5.41 0.98
CA LYS A 30 10.18 -6.24 1.39
C LYS A 30 8.89 -5.80 0.69
N ILE A 31 8.70 -4.49 0.56
CA ILE A 31 7.53 -3.99 -0.15
C ILE A 31 7.53 -4.48 -1.59
N LYS A 32 8.67 -4.36 -2.27
CA LYS A 32 8.74 -4.77 -3.66
C LYS A 32 8.60 -6.26 -3.84
N ASN A 33 9.13 -7.04 -2.92
CA ASN A 33 9.19 -8.48 -3.11
C ASN A 33 7.98 -9.22 -2.59
N PHE A 34 7.26 -8.66 -1.63
CA PHE A 34 6.13 -9.35 -1.02
C PHE A 34 4.84 -8.55 -1.12
N VAL A 35 4.90 -7.26 -0.89
CA VAL A 35 3.67 -6.46 -0.85
C VAL A 35 3.15 -6.19 -2.26
N TYR A 36 4.01 -5.70 -3.13
CA TYR A 36 3.57 -5.37 -4.48
C TYR A 36 3.07 -6.58 -5.27
N PRO A 37 3.73 -7.73 -5.21
CA PRO A 37 3.17 -8.89 -5.90
C PRO A 37 1.77 -9.25 -5.42
N GLN A 38 1.54 -9.14 -4.13
CA GLN A 38 0.22 -9.42 -3.59
C GLN A 38 -0.80 -8.40 -4.07
N LEU A 39 -0.43 -7.12 -4.07
CA LEU A 39 -1.34 -6.09 -4.54
C LEU A 39 -1.63 -6.20 -6.03
N ARG A 40 -0.67 -6.70 -6.81
CA ARG A 40 -0.91 -6.89 -8.23
C ARG A 40 -1.97 -7.93 -8.48
N GLU A 41 -2.05 -8.93 -7.61
CA GLU A 41 -3.05 -9.96 -7.78
C GLU A 41 -4.40 -9.54 -7.24
N ASN A 42 -4.42 -8.94 -6.06
CA ASN A 42 -5.68 -8.54 -5.46
C ASN A 42 -5.43 -7.42 -4.44
N PRO A 43 -5.63 -6.17 -4.84
CA PRO A 43 -5.42 -5.05 -3.92
C PRO A 43 -6.60 -4.79 -2.99
N PHE A 44 -7.70 -5.50 -3.16
CA PHE A 44 -8.90 -5.23 -2.37
C PHE A 44 -8.96 -5.98 -1.07
N TYR A 45 -8.42 -7.19 -1.03
CA TYR A 45 -8.53 -8.05 0.14
C TYR A 45 -7.21 -8.69 0.50
N GLY A 46 -7.02 -8.90 1.78
CA GLY A 46 -5.85 -9.59 2.27
C GLY A 46 -5.73 -9.41 3.76
N THR A 47 -4.95 -10.27 4.39
CA THR A 47 -4.79 -10.26 5.83
C THR A 47 -4.29 -8.89 6.33
N ASN A 48 -3.42 -8.27 5.56
CA ASN A 48 -2.82 -7.01 5.98
C ASN A 48 -3.48 -5.79 5.36
N ILE A 49 -4.55 -6.01 4.59
CA ILE A 49 -5.20 -4.94 3.84
C ILE A 49 -6.45 -4.49 4.58
N LYS A 50 -6.64 -3.18 4.64
CA LYS A 50 -7.83 -2.62 5.22
C LYS A 50 -8.29 -1.43 4.40
N LYS A 51 -9.59 -1.40 4.10
CA LYS A 51 -10.19 -0.26 3.43
C LYS A 51 -10.50 0.80 4.49
N LEU A 52 -10.10 2.03 4.21
CA LEU A 52 -10.26 3.10 5.18
C LEU A 52 -11.57 3.82 5.00
N LYS A 53 -11.96 4.57 6.03
CA LYS A 53 -13.25 5.24 6.07
C LYS A 53 -13.09 6.69 6.44
N ASN A 54 -14.20 7.40 6.47
CA ASN A 54 -14.27 8.80 6.89
C ASN A 54 -13.40 9.68 6.02
N ASN A 55 -12.49 10.43 6.60
CA ASN A 55 -11.67 11.36 5.83
C ASN A 55 -10.77 10.68 4.83
N LEU A 56 -10.58 9.38 4.99
CA LEU A 56 -9.69 8.63 4.11
C LEU A 56 -10.46 7.64 3.25
N GLU A 57 -11.73 7.92 3.04
CA GLU A 57 -12.53 7.05 2.20
C GLU A 57 -11.91 6.96 0.82
N GLY A 58 -11.88 5.73 0.28
CA GLY A 58 -11.24 5.49 -1.00
C GLY A 58 -9.81 5.01 -0.88
N TYR A 59 -9.20 5.23 0.27
CA TYR A 59 -7.85 4.75 0.51
C TYR A 59 -7.86 3.35 1.11
N TYR A 60 -6.77 2.65 0.85
CA TYR A 60 -6.50 1.36 1.46
C TYR A 60 -5.17 1.45 2.18
N ARG A 61 -4.99 0.58 3.16
CA ARG A 61 -3.69 0.49 3.80
C ARG A 61 -3.25 -0.96 3.86
N TYR A 62 -1.97 -1.16 3.68
CA TYR A 62 -1.34 -2.46 3.82
C TYR A 62 -0.35 -2.37 4.98
N ARG A 63 -0.48 -3.26 5.94
CA ARG A 63 0.40 -3.23 7.11
C ARG A 63 1.69 -3.96 6.79
N VAL A 64 2.81 -3.28 6.99
CA VAL A 64 4.13 -3.84 6.77
C VAL A 64 4.90 -3.66 8.08
N GLY A 65 4.81 -4.66 8.98
CA GLY A 65 5.44 -4.54 10.29
C GLY A 65 4.84 -3.36 11.05
N ASN A 66 5.70 -2.44 11.45
CA ASN A 66 5.26 -1.24 12.14
C ASN A 66 4.95 -0.10 11.20
N TYR A 67 4.85 -0.38 9.92
CA TYR A 67 4.58 0.64 8.91
C TYR A 67 3.24 0.39 8.24
N ARG A 68 2.72 1.43 7.63
CA ARG A 68 1.49 1.35 6.85
C ARG A 68 1.71 1.95 5.48
N LEU A 69 1.39 1.17 4.48
CA LEU A 69 1.46 1.61 3.08
C LEU A 69 0.07 2.03 2.65
N PHE A 70 -0.08 3.28 2.23
CA PHE A 70 -1.37 3.80 1.80
C PHE A 70 -1.44 3.81 0.29
N TYR A 71 -2.57 3.37 -0.25
CA TYR A 71 -2.72 3.33 -1.69
C TYR A 71 -4.17 3.52 -2.09
N LEU A 72 -4.34 3.90 -3.34
CA LEU A 72 -5.63 3.99 -4.00
C LEU A 72 -5.68 2.96 -5.10
N ILE A 73 -6.89 2.63 -5.53
CA ILE A 73 -7.07 1.68 -6.60
C ILE A 73 -7.82 2.35 -7.73
N GLU A 74 -7.19 2.41 -8.91
CA GLU A 74 -7.85 2.85 -10.13
C GLU A 74 -8.29 1.60 -10.86
N ASP A 75 -9.47 1.15 -10.54
CA ASP A 75 -9.92 -0.16 -10.98
C ASP A 75 -10.04 -0.25 -12.49
N GLU A 76 -10.55 0.81 -13.12
CA GLU A 76 -10.73 0.77 -14.55
C GLU A 76 -9.41 0.67 -15.30
N LYS A 77 -8.37 1.24 -14.74
CA LYS A 77 -7.05 1.20 -15.36
C LYS A 77 -6.18 0.07 -14.81
N LEU A 78 -6.68 -0.64 -13.81
CA LEU A 78 -5.96 -1.70 -13.14
C LEU A 78 -4.62 -1.21 -12.61
N ILE A 79 -4.67 -0.09 -11.90
CA ILE A 79 -3.48 0.51 -11.31
C ILE A 79 -3.67 0.68 -9.81
N VAL A 80 -2.66 0.25 -9.06
CA VAL A 80 -2.56 0.53 -7.64
C VAL A 80 -1.66 1.74 -7.50
N VAL A 81 -2.21 2.82 -6.98
CA VAL A 81 -1.48 4.07 -6.83
C VAL A 81 -0.98 4.16 -5.40
N VAL A 82 0.33 3.99 -5.22
CA VAL A 82 0.94 4.01 -3.90
C VAL A 82 1.19 5.44 -3.49
N VAL A 83 0.47 5.89 -2.47
CA VAL A 83 0.43 7.30 -2.11
C VAL A 83 1.46 7.66 -1.06
N ASP A 84 1.57 6.86 0.00
CA ASP A 84 2.45 7.23 1.09
C ASP A 84 2.78 6.01 1.94
N PHE A 85 3.76 6.20 2.82
CA PHE A 85 4.23 5.14 3.70
C PHE A 85 4.60 5.78 5.01
N LYS A 86 3.96 5.34 6.10
CA LYS A 86 4.15 5.98 7.39
C LYS A 86 4.40 4.96 8.48
N HIS A 87 5.23 5.35 9.41
CA HIS A 87 5.53 4.53 10.57
C HIS A 87 4.36 4.59 11.54
N ARG A 88 4.01 3.45 12.09
CA ARG A 88 2.96 3.40 13.08
C ARG A 88 3.54 3.74 14.44
N LEU A 89 2.96 4.74 15.11
CA LEU A 89 3.41 5.15 16.43
C LEU A 89 2.48 4.55 17.47
N PRO A 90 3.03 3.88 18.48
CA PRO A 90 2.18 3.19 19.46
C PRO A 90 1.23 4.14 20.21
N TYR A 91 1.73 5.31 20.55
CA TYR A 91 0.91 6.28 21.29
C TYR A 91 0.16 7.20 20.35
N PHE A 92 0.18 6.92 19.10
CA PHE A 92 -0.40 7.79 18.10
C PHE A 92 -1.90 7.91 18.30
N ASN A 93 -2.38 9.13 18.22
CA ASN A 93 -3.79 9.38 18.33
C ASN A 93 -4.51 8.81 17.12
N THR A 94 -5.41 7.89 17.36
CA THR A 94 -6.10 7.23 16.26
C THR A 94 -6.97 8.18 15.46
N ASN A 95 -7.27 9.34 15.99
CA ASN A 95 -8.07 10.32 15.26
C ASN A 95 -7.31 10.93 14.10
N THR A 96 -6.02 10.89 14.13
CA THR A 96 -5.22 11.46 13.05
C THR A 96 -4.78 10.42 12.08
N LEU A 97 -5.06 9.20 12.38
CA LEU A 97 -4.74 8.12 11.51
C LEU A 97 -3.26 8.03 11.21
#